data_e8596682c7f07d92efc70b8501541174
#
_entry.id   e8596682c7f07d92efc70b8501541174
#
_cell.length_a   1.000
_cell.length_b   1.000
_cell.length_c   1.000
_cell.angle_alpha   90.00
_cell.angle_beta   90.00
_cell.angle_gamma   90.00
#
_symmetry.space_group_name_H-M   'P 1'
#
loop_
_entity.id
_entity.type
_entity.pdbx_description
1 polymer ?
#
loop_
_entity_poly.entity_id
_entity_poly.type
_entity_poly.pdbx_seq_one_letter_code
_entity_poly.pdbx_strand_id
1 'polypeptide(L)'
;MNKQQLFENIKRKKSFLCVGLDTDIKKIPDHLLDDPDPIFAFNKAIVDATADYCIAYKPNLAFYESMGVKGWIAFEKTVNYIKENYPDQFIIADAKRGDIGNTSAMYARTFFEELDIDSVTVAPYMGEDSVIPFLSYEGKWVILLALTSNKGSHDFQLTEDANGERLFEKVLKKSQKGANDEQMMYVVGATQGRAFEDIRKIVPNHFLLVPGIGAQGGSLEEVCKYGMNSTCGLIVNSSRGIIYVDKTENFAAAARAAAKEVQEQMAEQLKAIL
;
A
#
# COMPACT_ATOMS: atom_id res chain seq x y z
N MET A 1 -9.73 -9.33 -4.40
CA MET A 1 -8.97 -9.51 -5.69
C MET A 1 -7.86 -10.51 -5.47
N ASN A 2 -7.73 -11.56 -6.32
CA ASN A 2 -6.63 -12.54 -6.20
C ASN A 2 -5.37 -12.09 -6.98
N LYS A 3 -4.27 -12.84 -6.85
CA LYS A 3 -2.98 -12.53 -7.47
C LYS A 3 -3.04 -12.40 -8.99
N GLN A 4 -3.74 -13.32 -9.66
CA GLN A 4 -3.91 -13.30 -11.11
C GLN A 4 -4.71 -12.07 -11.56
N GLN A 5 -5.81 -11.75 -10.89
CA GLN A 5 -6.62 -10.57 -11.19
C GLN A 5 -5.82 -9.27 -11.01
N LEU A 6 -4.98 -9.20 -9.98
CA LEU A 6 -4.10 -8.05 -9.74
C LEU A 6 -3.09 -7.89 -10.89
N PHE A 7 -2.48 -8.99 -11.34
CA PHE A 7 -1.56 -8.96 -12.47
C PHE A 7 -2.25 -8.60 -13.80
N GLU A 8 -3.44 -9.13 -14.08
CA GLU A 8 -4.23 -8.73 -15.25
C GLU A 8 -4.56 -7.24 -15.24
N ASN A 9 -4.86 -6.70 -14.06
CA ASN A 9 -5.11 -5.27 -13.90
C ASN A 9 -3.84 -4.44 -14.18
N ILE A 10 -2.67 -4.88 -13.69
CA ILE A 10 -1.37 -4.28 -14.00
C ILE A 10 -1.13 -4.24 -15.52
N LYS A 11 -1.36 -5.36 -16.22
CA LYS A 11 -1.19 -5.44 -17.67
C LYS A 11 -2.13 -4.50 -18.41
N ARG A 12 -3.40 -4.49 -18.04
CA ARG A 12 -4.45 -3.69 -18.69
C ARG A 12 -4.19 -2.19 -18.51
N LYS A 13 -3.84 -1.75 -17.31
CA LYS A 13 -3.57 -0.33 -17.00
C LYS A 13 -2.13 0.08 -17.31
N LYS A 14 -1.25 -0.88 -17.60
CA LYS A 14 0.20 -0.66 -17.75
C LYS A 14 0.77 0.12 -16.57
N SER A 15 0.34 -0.24 -15.37
CA SER A 15 0.62 0.46 -14.12
C SER A 15 0.65 -0.50 -12.96
N PHE A 16 1.54 -0.28 -12.02
CA PHE A 16 1.55 -0.88 -10.69
C PHE A 16 1.56 0.20 -9.61
N LEU A 17 0.99 1.37 -9.95
CA LEU A 17 0.82 2.51 -9.08
C LEU A 17 -0.27 2.24 -8.04
N CYS A 18 0.04 2.56 -6.79
CA CYS A 18 -0.88 2.73 -5.69
C CYS A 18 -0.94 4.21 -5.32
N VAL A 19 -2.12 4.82 -5.36
CA VAL A 19 -2.29 6.20 -4.90
C VAL A 19 -2.59 6.20 -3.40
N GLY A 20 -1.70 6.82 -2.63
CA GLY A 20 -1.90 6.96 -1.19
C GLY A 20 -2.87 8.09 -0.87
N LEU A 21 -3.93 7.78 -0.12
CA LEU A 21 -4.92 8.75 0.37
C LEU A 21 -4.59 9.16 1.82
N ASP A 22 -3.40 9.77 1.99
CA ASP A 22 -2.91 10.31 3.27
C ASP A 22 -3.50 11.73 3.47
N THR A 23 -4.82 11.82 3.57
CA THR A 23 -5.57 13.06 3.44
C THR A 23 -5.58 13.86 4.74
N ASP A 24 -4.83 14.95 4.76
CA ASP A 24 -4.73 15.89 5.88
C ASP A 24 -5.65 17.09 5.60
N ILE A 25 -6.63 17.33 6.49
CA ILE A 25 -7.57 18.45 6.40
C ILE A 25 -6.89 19.82 6.25
N LYS A 26 -5.65 19.95 6.73
CA LYS A 26 -4.85 21.18 6.65
C LYS A 26 -4.18 21.39 5.29
N LYS A 27 -4.27 20.40 4.39
CA LYS A 27 -3.57 20.39 3.09
C LYS A 27 -4.50 20.32 1.89
N ILE A 28 -5.77 20.02 2.11
CA ILE A 28 -6.76 20.03 1.03
C ILE A 28 -7.04 21.48 0.59
N PRO A 29 -7.57 21.70 -0.64
CA PRO A 29 -7.96 23.00 -1.12
C PRO A 29 -9.00 23.69 -0.24
N ASP A 30 -8.84 25.00 -0.03
CA ASP A 30 -9.68 25.77 0.90
C ASP A 30 -11.18 25.73 0.54
N HIS A 31 -11.53 25.71 -0.75
CA HIS A 31 -12.92 25.64 -1.21
C HIS A 31 -13.66 24.37 -0.80
N LEU A 32 -12.92 23.28 -0.47
CA LEU A 32 -13.50 22.04 0.03
C LEU A 32 -13.82 22.08 1.52
N LEU A 33 -13.27 23.04 2.27
CA LEU A 33 -13.48 23.13 3.72
C LEU A 33 -14.93 23.47 4.08
N ASP A 34 -15.69 24.07 3.16
CA ASP A 34 -17.12 24.37 3.31
C ASP A 34 -18.02 23.16 3.02
N ASP A 35 -17.46 22.06 2.50
CA ASP A 35 -18.22 20.82 2.29
C ASP A 35 -18.58 20.17 3.63
N PRO A 36 -19.76 19.57 3.77
CA PRO A 36 -20.13 18.83 4.98
C PRO A 36 -19.17 17.67 5.32
N ASP A 37 -18.48 17.12 4.31
CA ASP A 37 -17.50 16.04 4.46
C ASP A 37 -16.26 16.30 3.59
N PRO A 38 -15.42 17.27 3.96
CA PRO A 38 -14.34 17.77 3.12
C PRO A 38 -13.29 16.71 2.78
N ILE A 39 -13.02 15.75 3.69
CA ILE A 39 -12.07 14.67 3.46
C ILE A 39 -12.61 13.72 2.38
N PHE A 40 -13.88 13.33 2.49
CA PHE A 40 -14.49 12.48 1.48
C PHE A 40 -14.60 13.18 0.13
N ALA A 41 -15.01 14.47 0.10
CA ALA A 41 -15.08 15.25 -1.13
C ALA A 41 -13.71 15.31 -1.85
N PHE A 42 -12.64 15.56 -1.09
CA PHE A 42 -11.28 15.52 -1.62
C PHE A 42 -10.91 14.14 -2.16
N ASN A 43 -11.08 13.08 -1.36
CA ASN A 43 -10.74 11.72 -1.75
C ASN A 43 -11.50 11.28 -3.01
N LYS A 44 -12.80 11.59 -3.05
CA LYS A 44 -13.64 11.29 -4.22
C LYS A 44 -13.08 11.92 -5.49
N ALA A 45 -12.75 13.21 -5.45
CA ALA A 45 -12.19 13.93 -6.61
C ALA A 45 -10.83 13.35 -7.04
N ILE A 46 -9.95 12.98 -6.08
CA ILE A 46 -8.68 12.32 -6.37
C ILE A 46 -8.90 10.95 -7.02
N VAL A 47 -9.81 10.15 -6.48
CA VAL A 47 -10.13 8.81 -7.03
C VAL A 47 -10.65 8.94 -8.46
N ASP A 48 -11.63 9.81 -8.69
CA ASP A 48 -12.21 10.03 -10.03
C ASP A 48 -11.14 10.49 -11.04
N ALA A 49 -10.17 11.28 -10.61
CA ALA A 49 -9.10 11.78 -11.47
C ALA A 49 -8.01 10.75 -11.77
N THR A 50 -7.74 9.78 -10.88
CA THR A 50 -6.54 8.94 -10.94
C THR A 50 -6.81 7.46 -11.21
N ALA A 51 -8.06 7.00 -11.12
CA ALA A 51 -8.42 5.58 -11.22
C ALA A 51 -7.97 4.90 -12.53
N ASP A 52 -7.89 5.63 -13.64
CA ASP A 52 -7.41 5.11 -14.92
C ASP A 52 -5.90 4.76 -14.90
N TYR A 53 -5.14 5.39 -14.01
CA TYR A 53 -3.67 5.34 -13.98
C TYR A 53 -3.07 4.51 -12.85
N CYS A 54 -3.89 4.07 -11.90
CA CYS A 54 -3.46 3.27 -10.78
C CYS A 54 -4.25 1.95 -10.67
N ILE A 55 -3.67 0.98 -9.94
CA ILE A 55 -4.29 -0.32 -9.66
C ILE A 55 -4.79 -0.44 -8.23
N ALA A 56 -4.39 0.49 -7.37
CA ALA A 56 -4.69 0.43 -5.95
C ALA A 56 -4.85 1.82 -5.32
N TYR A 57 -5.64 1.87 -4.25
CA TYR A 57 -5.70 3.00 -3.32
C TYR A 57 -5.32 2.56 -1.93
N LYS A 58 -4.55 3.40 -1.25
CA LYS A 58 -4.06 3.12 0.10
C LYS A 58 -4.37 4.28 1.05
N PRO A 59 -5.57 4.33 1.64
CA PRO A 59 -5.81 5.24 2.76
C PRO A 59 -4.94 4.86 3.96
N ASN A 60 -4.23 5.86 4.50
CA ASN A 60 -3.43 5.71 5.71
C ASN A 60 -4.28 6.09 6.91
N LEU A 61 -4.61 5.11 7.74
CA LEU A 61 -5.56 5.27 8.83
C LEU A 61 -5.17 6.33 9.85
N ALA A 62 -3.88 6.61 10.05
CA ALA A 62 -3.43 7.64 10.98
C ALA A 62 -4.07 9.01 10.68
N PHE A 63 -4.27 9.34 9.40
CA PHE A 63 -4.90 10.61 9.00
C PHE A 63 -6.40 10.65 9.31
N TYR A 64 -7.07 9.52 9.21
CA TYR A 64 -8.51 9.40 9.49
C TYR A 64 -8.75 9.25 11.00
N GLU A 65 -8.02 8.40 11.67
CA GLU A 65 -8.13 8.19 13.13
C GLU A 65 -7.84 9.46 13.93
N SER A 66 -6.92 10.31 13.46
CA SER A 66 -6.60 11.59 14.10
C SER A 66 -7.77 12.58 14.13
N MET A 67 -8.81 12.35 13.32
CA MET A 67 -10.03 13.14 13.26
C MET A 67 -11.20 12.53 14.06
N GLY A 68 -10.95 11.42 14.78
CA GLY A 68 -11.96 10.71 15.54
C GLY A 68 -13.08 10.12 14.66
N VAL A 69 -14.31 10.14 15.15
CA VAL A 69 -15.46 9.53 14.46
C VAL A 69 -15.68 10.11 13.05
N LYS A 70 -15.48 11.40 12.86
CA LYS A 70 -15.62 12.02 11.54
C LYS A 70 -14.63 11.46 10.53
N GLY A 71 -13.39 11.21 10.95
CA GLY A 71 -12.39 10.58 10.08
C GLY A 71 -12.75 9.15 9.72
N TRP A 72 -13.26 8.36 10.66
CA TRP A 72 -13.75 7.00 10.38
C TRP A 72 -14.91 6.99 9.37
N ILE A 73 -15.88 7.92 9.51
CA ILE A 73 -16.97 8.06 8.55
C ILE A 73 -16.44 8.40 7.15
N ALA A 74 -15.51 9.36 7.06
CA ALA A 74 -14.90 9.73 5.78
C ALA A 74 -14.10 8.56 5.15
N PHE A 75 -13.40 7.76 5.98
CA PHE A 75 -12.70 6.56 5.55
C PHE A 75 -13.68 5.52 4.97
N GLU A 76 -14.72 5.16 5.71
CA GLU A 76 -15.75 4.22 5.27
C GLU A 76 -16.41 4.66 3.96
N LYS A 77 -16.83 5.94 3.87
CA LYS A 77 -17.39 6.50 2.64
C LYS A 77 -16.42 6.41 1.46
N THR A 78 -15.13 6.68 1.70
CA THR A 78 -14.09 6.59 0.66
C THR A 78 -13.93 5.14 0.17
N VAL A 79 -13.87 4.17 1.07
CA VAL A 79 -13.77 2.75 0.73
C VAL A 79 -14.99 2.31 -0.08
N ASN A 80 -16.20 2.61 0.40
CA ASN A 80 -17.44 2.26 -0.30
C ASN A 80 -17.52 2.90 -1.68
N TYR A 81 -17.14 4.17 -1.80
CA TYR A 81 -17.11 4.87 -3.08
C TYR A 81 -16.19 4.18 -4.10
N ILE A 82 -14.98 3.79 -3.68
CA ILE A 82 -14.03 3.09 -4.54
C ILE A 82 -14.63 1.74 -4.99
N LYS A 83 -15.18 0.96 -4.06
CA LYS A 83 -15.76 -0.36 -4.35
C LYS A 83 -16.93 -0.29 -5.33
N GLU A 84 -17.80 0.70 -5.17
CA GLU A 84 -19.01 0.85 -5.99
C GLU A 84 -18.70 1.37 -7.40
N ASN A 85 -17.76 2.31 -7.53
CA ASN A 85 -17.52 3.01 -8.79
C ASN A 85 -16.28 2.49 -9.55
N TYR A 86 -15.34 1.86 -8.84
CA TYR A 86 -14.05 1.38 -9.37
C TYR A 86 -13.71 -0.02 -8.82
N PRO A 87 -14.55 -1.05 -9.11
CA PRO A 87 -14.42 -2.38 -8.52
C PRO A 87 -13.14 -3.14 -8.92
N ASP A 88 -12.41 -2.61 -9.90
CA ASP A 88 -11.10 -3.10 -10.32
C ASP A 88 -9.94 -2.51 -9.53
N GLN A 89 -10.19 -1.63 -8.57
CA GLN A 89 -9.15 -1.08 -7.69
C GLN A 89 -8.91 -1.98 -6.49
N PHE A 90 -7.63 -2.24 -6.19
CA PHE A 90 -7.21 -2.95 -4.99
C PHE A 90 -7.12 -1.97 -3.81
N ILE A 91 -7.79 -2.26 -2.71
CA ILE A 91 -7.85 -1.35 -1.55
C ILE A 91 -6.94 -1.86 -0.44
N ILE A 92 -6.03 -1.00 0.02
CA ILE A 92 -5.07 -1.28 1.07
C ILE A 92 -5.39 -0.41 2.29
N ALA A 93 -5.86 -1.02 3.39
CA ALA A 93 -5.91 -0.32 4.67
C ALA A 93 -4.50 -0.23 5.26
N ASP A 94 -3.88 0.95 5.19
CA ASP A 94 -2.56 1.17 5.79
C ASP A 94 -2.72 1.47 7.29
N ALA A 95 -3.01 0.41 8.06
CA ALA A 95 -3.40 0.46 9.46
C ALA A 95 -2.28 0.07 10.42
N LYS A 96 -1.32 -0.72 9.95
CA LYS A 96 -0.18 -1.25 10.72
C LYS A 96 -0.63 -1.87 12.06
N ARG A 97 -1.70 -2.70 11.97
CA ARG A 97 -2.23 -3.38 13.16
C ARG A 97 -1.30 -4.52 13.59
N GLY A 98 -1.38 -4.86 14.86
CA GLY A 98 -0.66 -5.97 15.46
C GLY A 98 -1.08 -6.08 16.92
N ASP A 99 -1.65 -7.23 17.28
CA ASP A 99 -2.02 -7.60 18.63
C ASP A 99 -2.05 -9.14 18.70
N ILE A 100 -2.33 -9.73 19.82
CA ILE A 100 -2.33 -11.18 19.96
C ILE A 100 -3.72 -11.79 19.87
N GLY A 101 -3.79 -12.99 19.28
CA GLY A 101 -4.95 -13.88 19.31
C GLY A 101 -6.28 -13.19 19.00
N ASN A 102 -7.21 -13.24 19.93
CA ASN A 102 -8.56 -12.70 19.76
C ASN A 102 -8.61 -11.20 19.47
N THR A 103 -7.73 -10.39 20.05
CA THR A 103 -7.67 -8.95 19.79
C THR A 103 -7.24 -8.68 18.33
N SER A 104 -6.27 -9.42 17.84
CA SER A 104 -5.86 -9.34 16.43
C SER A 104 -7.00 -9.74 15.47
N ALA A 105 -7.81 -10.77 15.86
CA ALA A 105 -8.99 -11.17 15.11
C ALA A 105 -10.06 -10.06 15.04
N MET A 106 -10.22 -9.26 16.10
CA MET A 106 -11.16 -8.11 16.06
C MET A 106 -10.69 -7.02 15.08
N TYR A 107 -9.38 -6.77 15.00
CA TYR A 107 -8.85 -5.87 13.97
C TYR A 107 -9.06 -6.43 12.55
N ALA A 108 -8.80 -7.72 12.34
CA ALA A 108 -9.02 -8.36 11.04
C ALA A 108 -10.50 -8.26 10.61
N ARG A 109 -11.42 -8.51 11.53
CA ARG A 109 -12.86 -8.38 11.31
C ARG A 109 -13.25 -6.99 10.82
N THR A 110 -12.71 -5.93 11.43
CA THR A 110 -12.99 -4.54 11.03
C THR A 110 -12.72 -4.31 9.55
N PHE A 111 -11.57 -4.77 9.06
CA PHE A 111 -11.17 -4.50 7.68
C PHE A 111 -11.74 -5.48 6.68
N PHE A 112 -11.88 -6.75 7.04
CA PHE A 112 -12.22 -7.80 6.09
C PHE A 112 -13.71 -8.17 6.09
N GLU A 113 -14.42 -8.06 7.22
CA GLU A 113 -15.86 -8.32 7.29
C GLU A 113 -16.66 -7.03 7.18
N GLU A 114 -16.41 -6.05 8.06
CA GLU A 114 -17.26 -4.86 8.16
C GLU A 114 -17.04 -3.91 6.96
N LEU A 115 -15.79 -3.71 6.54
CA LEU A 115 -15.43 -2.79 5.44
C LEU A 115 -15.15 -3.52 4.12
N ASP A 116 -15.01 -4.84 4.16
CA ASP A 116 -14.71 -5.70 3.00
C ASP A 116 -13.54 -5.16 2.14
N ILE A 117 -12.47 -4.71 2.79
CA ILE A 117 -11.24 -4.21 2.16
C ILE A 117 -10.41 -5.41 1.67
N ASP A 118 -9.63 -5.25 0.59
CA ASP A 118 -8.82 -6.32 0.02
C ASP A 118 -7.61 -6.69 0.89
N SER A 119 -6.98 -5.70 1.53
CA SER A 119 -5.74 -5.93 2.26
C SER A 119 -5.53 -4.97 3.43
N VAL A 120 -4.72 -5.39 4.40
CA VAL A 120 -4.34 -4.59 5.55
C VAL A 120 -2.85 -4.72 5.86
N THR A 121 -2.20 -3.63 6.24
CA THR A 121 -0.82 -3.67 6.73
C THR A 121 -0.77 -4.13 8.18
N VAL A 122 0.13 -5.08 8.48
CA VAL A 122 0.27 -5.71 9.79
C VAL A 122 1.73 -5.65 10.24
N ALA A 123 1.94 -5.40 11.54
CA ALA A 123 3.27 -5.38 12.16
C ALA A 123 3.61 -6.76 12.74
N PRO A 124 4.82 -7.31 12.45
CA PRO A 124 5.19 -8.66 12.86
C PRO A 124 5.80 -8.76 14.26
N TYR A 125 6.07 -7.64 14.92
CA TYR A 125 6.93 -7.59 16.12
C TYR A 125 6.44 -8.49 17.28
N MET A 126 5.12 -8.65 17.45
CA MET A 126 4.54 -9.50 18.49
C MET A 126 4.51 -10.99 18.12
N GLY A 127 4.99 -11.38 16.94
CA GLY A 127 5.10 -12.77 16.53
C GLY A 127 3.99 -13.27 15.62
N GLU A 128 3.97 -14.58 15.41
CA GLU A 128 3.09 -15.26 14.45
C GLU A 128 1.61 -15.13 14.83
N ASP A 129 1.28 -15.22 16.10
CA ASP A 129 -0.07 -15.10 16.63
C ASP A 129 -0.69 -13.71 16.48
N SER A 130 0.11 -12.69 16.16
CA SER A 130 -0.39 -11.38 15.75
C SER A 130 -0.78 -11.31 14.25
N VAL A 131 -0.28 -12.22 13.43
CA VAL A 131 -0.45 -12.24 11.97
C VAL A 131 -1.52 -13.26 11.53
N ILE A 132 -1.49 -14.46 12.10
CA ILE A 132 -2.39 -15.58 11.74
C ILE A 132 -3.87 -15.19 11.70
N PRO A 133 -4.43 -14.41 12.66
CA PRO A 133 -5.85 -14.06 12.62
C PRO A 133 -6.29 -13.33 11.35
N PHE A 134 -5.38 -12.56 10.72
CA PHE A 134 -5.66 -11.89 9.44
C PHE A 134 -5.62 -12.86 8.25
N LEU A 135 -4.87 -13.96 8.35
CA LEU A 135 -4.75 -14.96 7.28
C LEU A 135 -5.93 -15.93 7.21
N SER A 136 -6.85 -15.91 8.18
CA SER A 136 -8.03 -16.76 8.20
C SER A 136 -9.12 -16.35 7.21
N TYR A 137 -8.96 -15.23 6.52
CA TYR A 137 -9.93 -14.68 5.56
C TYR A 137 -9.53 -15.03 4.12
N GLU A 138 -10.31 -15.90 3.49
CA GLU A 138 -10.09 -16.28 2.10
C GLU A 138 -10.26 -15.08 1.14
N GLY A 139 -9.38 -14.96 0.16
CA GLY A 139 -9.42 -13.87 -0.82
C GLY A 139 -8.96 -12.50 -0.29
N LYS A 140 -8.48 -12.45 0.96
CA LYS A 140 -7.92 -11.26 1.59
C LYS A 140 -6.40 -11.35 1.72
N TRP A 141 -5.75 -10.20 1.87
CA TRP A 141 -4.30 -10.12 1.89
C TRP A 141 -3.77 -9.47 3.17
N VAL A 142 -2.73 -10.07 3.71
CA VAL A 142 -1.89 -9.44 4.74
C VAL A 142 -0.70 -8.78 4.06
N ILE A 143 -0.45 -7.51 4.35
CA ILE A 143 0.77 -6.82 3.92
C ILE A 143 1.65 -6.64 5.15
N LEU A 144 2.63 -7.53 5.32
CA LEU A 144 3.46 -7.59 6.50
C LEU A 144 4.64 -6.61 6.41
N LEU A 145 4.89 -5.83 7.47
CA LEU A 145 6.06 -4.96 7.53
C LEU A 145 7.35 -5.80 7.56
N ALA A 146 8.25 -5.57 6.62
CA ALA A 146 9.55 -6.24 6.56
C ALA A 146 10.70 -5.25 6.70
N LEU A 147 11.02 -4.49 5.64
CA LEU A 147 12.10 -3.51 5.66
C LEU A 147 11.57 -2.14 5.25
N THR A 148 11.53 -1.20 6.19
CA THR A 148 10.94 0.12 5.97
C THR A 148 12.00 1.16 5.55
N SER A 149 11.56 2.29 4.97
CA SER A 149 12.46 3.33 4.41
C SER A 149 12.95 4.35 5.43
N ASN A 150 12.37 4.39 6.63
CA ASN A 150 12.72 5.36 7.65
C ASN A 150 14.06 5.04 8.33
N LYS A 151 14.74 6.06 8.83
CA LYS A 151 16.05 5.91 9.50
C LYS A 151 16.00 4.94 10.70
N GLY A 152 14.89 4.92 11.44
CA GLY A 152 14.69 4.03 12.59
C GLY A 152 14.60 2.54 12.24
N SER A 153 14.57 2.16 10.95
CA SER A 153 14.70 0.75 10.55
C SER A 153 16.00 0.10 11.01
N HIS A 154 17.05 0.91 11.17
CA HIS A 154 18.36 0.47 11.69
C HIS A 154 18.32 0.03 13.16
N ASP A 155 17.35 0.49 13.94
CA ASP A 155 17.28 0.17 15.37
C ASP A 155 16.97 -1.32 15.62
N PHE A 156 16.18 -1.94 14.72
CA PHE A 156 15.73 -3.33 14.86
C PHE A 156 15.85 -4.14 13.57
N GLN A 157 15.35 -3.63 12.45
CA GLN A 157 15.14 -4.43 11.23
C GLN A 157 16.45 -4.94 10.62
N LEU A 158 17.55 -4.21 10.81
CA LEU A 158 18.88 -4.55 10.30
C LEU A 158 19.79 -5.20 11.37
N THR A 159 19.29 -5.44 12.58
CA THR A 159 20.06 -6.19 13.57
C THR A 159 20.29 -7.63 13.12
N GLU A 160 21.49 -8.13 13.32
CA GLU A 160 21.91 -9.49 12.94
C GLU A 160 21.90 -10.43 14.16
N ASP A 161 21.53 -11.67 13.92
CA ASP A 161 21.72 -12.76 14.89
C ASP A 161 23.14 -13.34 14.81
N ALA A 162 23.41 -14.37 15.63
CA ALA A 162 24.72 -15.03 15.68
C ALA A 162 25.17 -15.67 14.35
N ASN A 163 24.25 -15.87 13.39
CA ASN A 163 24.52 -16.42 12.07
C ASN A 163 24.63 -15.33 10.98
N GLY A 164 24.51 -14.05 11.36
CA GLY A 164 24.49 -12.92 10.43
C GLY A 164 23.14 -12.73 9.70
N GLU A 165 22.06 -13.37 10.17
CA GLU A 165 20.73 -13.18 9.59
C GLU A 165 20.08 -11.92 10.17
N ARG A 166 19.68 -11.00 9.29
CA ARG A 166 19.02 -9.75 9.69
C ARG A 166 17.57 -9.99 10.14
N LEU A 167 17.08 -9.19 11.09
CA LEU A 167 15.72 -9.38 11.62
C LEU A 167 14.64 -9.36 10.53
N PHE A 168 14.72 -8.46 9.56
CA PHE A 168 13.73 -8.42 8.47
C PHE A 168 13.74 -9.71 7.61
N GLU A 169 14.91 -10.33 7.40
CA GLU A 169 15.03 -11.61 6.67
C GLU A 169 14.38 -12.74 7.46
N LYS A 170 14.57 -12.74 8.78
CA LYS A 170 13.91 -13.68 9.68
C LYS A 170 12.38 -13.53 9.63
N VAL A 171 11.87 -12.29 9.59
CA VAL A 171 10.43 -12.01 9.41
C VAL A 171 9.94 -12.61 8.09
N LEU A 172 10.63 -12.34 6.97
CA LEU A 172 10.28 -12.88 5.65
C LEU A 172 10.25 -14.43 5.64
N LYS A 173 11.29 -15.07 6.18
CA LYS A 173 11.39 -16.55 6.23
C LYS A 173 10.35 -17.18 7.15
N LYS A 174 10.13 -16.58 8.32
CA LYS A 174 9.21 -17.11 9.33
C LYS A 174 7.76 -17.02 8.85
N SER A 175 7.35 -15.89 8.28
CA SER A 175 5.97 -15.65 7.86
C SER A 175 5.50 -16.56 6.72
N GLN A 176 6.40 -17.02 5.85
CA GLN A 176 6.07 -17.98 4.77
C GLN A 176 5.68 -19.38 5.29
N LYS A 177 5.95 -19.71 6.55
CA LYS A 177 5.51 -20.99 7.12
C LYS A 177 4.01 -21.05 7.36
N GLY A 178 3.35 -19.88 7.49
CA GLY A 178 1.92 -19.77 7.77
C GLY A 178 1.10 -19.22 6.60
N ALA A 179 1.73 -18.71 5.53
CA ALA A 179 1.06 -18.09 4.39
C ALA A 179 1.85 -18.27 3.09
N ASN A 180 1.14 -18.21 1.97
CA ASN A 180 1.72 -18.28 0.64
C ASN A 180 1.71 -16.90 -0.06
N ASP A 181 2.17 -16.87 -1.30
CA ASP A 181 2.26 -15.68 -2.15
C ASP A 181 0.90 -15.24 -2.77
N GLU A 182 -0.21 -15.86 -2.34
CA GLU A 182 -1.58 -15.47 -2.68
C GLU A 182 -2.33 -14.83 -1.50
N GLN A 183 -1.71 -14.84 -0.30
CA GLN A 183 -2.29 -14.29 0.93
C GLN A 183 -1.37 -13.28 1.62
N MET A 184 -0.07 -13.31 1.31
CA MET A 184 0.95 -12.49 1.96
C MET A 184 1.67 -11.60 0.95
N MET A 185 1.75 -10.33 1.27
CA MET A 185 2.61 -9.33 0.65
C MET A 185 3.53 -8.74 1.72
N TYR A 186 4.55 -7.99 1.31
CA TYR A 186 5.48 -7.37 2.26
C TYR A 186 5.69 -5.89 1.96
N VAL A 187 5.84 -5.07 3.01
CA VAL A 187 6.29 -3.68 2.86
C VAL A 187 7.80 -3.65 2.77
N VAL A 188 8.30 -3.08 1.67
CA VAL A 188 9.73 -2.84 1.45
C VAL A 188 9.91 -1.40 0.96
N GLY A 189 10.62 -0.57 1.73
CA GLY A 189 10.82 0.83 1.38
C GLY A 189 11.63 1.05 0.11
N ALA A 190 11.24 2.01 -0.72
CA ALA A 190 11.88 2.31 -2.01
C ALA A 190 13.36 2.76 -1.89
N THR A 191 13.78 3.23 -0.72
CA THR A 191 15.16 3.68 -0.46
C THR A 191 16.12 2.53 -0.16
N GLN A 192 15.63 1.28 -0.11
CA GLN A 192 16.41 0.11 0.26
C GLN A 192 17.21 -0.51 -0.91
N GLY A 193 17.11 0.05 -2.13
CA GLY A 193 17.97 -0.25 -3.27
C GLY A 193 18.26 -1.74 -3.48
N ARG A 194 19.53 -2.12 -3.33
CA ARG A 194 19.98 -3.52 -3.52
C ARG A 194 19.40 -4.54 -2.52
N ALA A 195 18.83 -4.11 -1.39
CA ALA A 195 18.18 -5.05 -0.47
C ALA A 195 17.01 -5.82 -1.14
N PHE A 196 16.43 -5.26 -2.21
CA PHE A 196 15.43 -5.99 -3.01
C PHE A 196 15.97 -7.30 -3.61
N GLU A 197 17.25 -7.37 -3.98
CA GLU A 197 17.86 -8.62 -4.48
C GLU A 197 17.85 -9.72 -3.42
N ASP A 198 18.21 -9.38 -2.18
CA ASP A 198 18.21 -10.34 -1.07
C ASP A 198 16.78 -10.73 -0.69
N ILE A 199 15.88 -9.76 -0.68
CA ILE A 199 14.46 -9.99 -0.41
C ILE A 199 13.86 -10.95 -1.46
N ARG A 200 14.15 -10.75 -2.74
CA ARG A 200 13.68 -11.64 -3.83
C ARG A 200 14.21 -13.07 -3.75
N LYS A 201 15.41 -13.29 -3.21
CA LYS A 201 15.92 -14.64 -2.92
C LYS A 201 15.05 -15.37 -1.88
N ILE A 202 14.45 -14.62 -0.94
CA ILE A 202 13.61 -15.18 0.12
C ILE A 202 12.14 -15.28 -0.31
N VAL A 203 11.63 -14.25 -0.99
CA VAL A 203 10.22 -14.11 -1.40
C VAL A 203 10.09 -13.83 -2.91
N PRO A 204 10.47 -14.79 -3.78
CA PRO A 204 10.59 -14.55 -5.23
C PRO A 204 9.26 -14.18 -5.90
N ASN A 205 8.14 -14.71 -5.42
CA ASN A 205 6.83 -14.61 -6.07
C ASN A 205 5.84 -13.67 -5.39
N HIS A 206 6.17 -13.15 -4.19
CA HIS A 206 5.26 -12.29 -3.43
C HIS A 206 5.19 -10.89 -4.03
N PHE A 207 4.04 -10.23 -3.90
CA PHE A 207 3.94 -8.80 -4.14
C PHE A 207 4.62 -8.02 -3.00
N LEU A 208 5.29 -6.94 -3.38
CA LEU A 208 5.92 -6.00 -2.45
C LEU A 208 5.19 -4.65 -2.55
N LEU A 209 4.67 -4.16 -1.44
CA LEU A 209 4.20 -2.79 -1.31
C LEU A 209 5.43 -1.90 -1.05
N VAL A 210 5.67 -0.98 -1.97
CA VAL A 210 6.89 -0.16 -1.98
C VAL A 210 6.54 1.32 -1.79
N PRO A 211 6.53 1.81 -0.55
CA PRO A 211 6.36 3.25 -0.26
C PRO A 211 7.68 4.01 -0.44
N GLY A 212 7.59 5.32 -0.71
CA GLY A 212 8.72 6.23 -0.67
C GLY A 212 9.35 6.59 -2.00
N ILE A 213 8.69 6.28 -3.13
CA ILE A 213 9.12 6.77 -4.45
C ILE A 213 8.95 8.29 -4.53
N GLY A 214 9.93 8.97 -5.13
CA GLY A 214 9.95 10.41 -5.32
C GLY A 214 10.10 11.19 -4.03
N ALA A 215 9.03 11.39 -3.30
CA ALA A 215 8.98 12.25 -2.11
C ALA A 215 9.94 11.85 -0.95
N GLN A 216 10.40 10.60 -0.90
CA GLN A 216 11.38 10.11 0.07
C GLN A 216 12.74 9.76 -0.57
N GLY A 217 12.95 10.11 -1.85
CA GLY A 217 14.19 9.88 -2.57
C GLY A 217 14.37 8.49 -3.18
N GLY A 218 13.35 7.63 -3.13
CA GLY A 218 13.39 6.31 -3.79
C GLY A 218 13.32 6.43 -5.31
N SER A 219 14.11 5.63 -6.03
CA SER A 219 14.14 5.54 -7.48
C SER A 219 13.22 4.42 -7.98
N LEU A 220 12.27 4.76 -8.86
CA LEU A 220 11.41 3.77 -9.51
C LEU A 220 12.24 2.77 -10.33
N GLU A 221 13.25 3.24 -11.04
CA GLU A 221 14.13 2.42 -11.87
C GLU A 221 14.88 1.38 -11.03
N GLU A 222 15.47 1.79 -9.90
CA GLU A 222 16.16 0.85 -8.99
C GLU A 222 15.22 -0.18 -8.39
N VAL A 223 14.02 0.25 -7.95
CA VAL A 223 13.00 -0.65 -7.43
C VAL A 223 12.58 -1.68 -8.47
N CYS A 224 12.39 -1.27 -9.72
CA CYS A 224 12.06 -2.18 -10.81
C CYS A 224 13.20 -3.13 -11.12
N LYS A 225 14.42 -2.60 -11.25
CA LYS A 225 15.61 -3.39 -11.58
C LYS A 225 15.86 -4.55 -10.61
N TYR A 226 15.69 -4.32 -9.32
CA TYR A 226 16.03 -5.30 -8.28
C TYR A 226 14.81 -5.99 -7.66
N GLY A 227 13.63 -5.38 -7.77
CA GLY A 227 12.42 -5.85 -7.11
C GLY A 227 11.37 -6.47 -8.01
N MET A 228 11.40 -6.22 -9.33
CA MET A 228 10.39 -6.78 -10.26
C MET A 228 10.61 -8.28 -10.49
N ASN A 229 9.53 -9.02 -10.68
CA ASN A 229 9.54 -10.43 -11.07
C ASN A 229 8.67 -10.65 -12.32
N SER A 230 8.50 -11.90 -12.75
CA SER A 230 7.75 -12.26 -13.97
C SER A 230 6.27 -11.84 -13.99
N THR A 231 5.69 -11.54 -12.83
CA THR A 231 4.30 -11.04 -12.68
C THR A 231 4.27 -9.61 -12.16
N CYS A 232 5.30 -8.80 -12.45
CA CYS A 232 5.59 -7.51 -11.85
C CYS A 232 6.00 -7.63 -10.37
N GLY A 233 5.15 -8.18 -9.50
CA GLY A 233 5.42 -8.40 -8.08
C GLY A 233 5.58 -7.13 -7.26
N LEU A 234 5.21 -5.97 -7.79
CA LEU A 234 5.35 -4.66 -7.15
C LEU A 234 4.00 -3.92 -7.11
N ILE A 235 3.76 -3.24 -6.00
CA ILE A 235 2.73 -2.21 -5.84
C ILE A 235 3.46 -0.99 -5.28
N VAL A 236 3.69 0.02 -6.13
CA VAL A 236 4.49 1.19 -5.75
C VAL A 236 3.58 2.32 -5.31
N ASN A 237 3.74 2.77 -4.06
CA ASN A 237 2.89 3.81 -3.49
C ASN A 237 3.50 5.20 -3.68
N SER A 238 2.70 6.09 -4.28
CA SER A 238 2.91 7.54 -4.29
C SER A 238 1.72 8.24 -3.66
N SER A 239 1.97 9.15 -2.74
CA SER A 239 0.93 9.90 -2.01
C SER A 239 1.06 11.40 -2.28
N ARG A 240 1.90 12.10 -1.52
CA ARG A 240 2.06 13.57 -1.60
C ARG A 240 2.40 14.09 -3.00
N GLY A 241 3.17 13.34 -3.78
CA GLY A 241 3.54 13.70 -5.16
C GLY A 241 2.38 13.58 -6.17
N ILE A 242 1.22 13.09 -5.72
CA ILE A 242 0.01 13.01 -6.55
C ILE A 242 -1.09 13.87 -5.94
N ILE A 243 -1.46 13.63 -4.67
CA ILE A 243 -2.66 14.24 -4.11
C ILE A 243 -2.50 15.70 -3.66
N TYR A 244 -1.26 16.20 -3.56
CA TYR A 244 -0.95 17.57 -3.10
C TYR A 244 -0.10 18.39 -4.07
N VAL A 245 -0.12 18.05 -5.36
CA VAL A 245 0.64 18.81 -6.38
C VAL A 245 0.05 20.18 -6.65
N ASP A 246 -1.22 20.37 -6.37
CA ASP A 246 -1.94 21.64 -6.51
C ASP A 246 -2.90 21.84 -5.33
N LYS A 247 -3.14 23.09 -4.92
CA LYS A 247 -4.06 23.46 -3.83
C LYS A 247 -5.22 24.33 -4.29
N THR A 248 -5.34 24.56 -5.58
CA THR A 248 -6.43 25.33 -6.19
C THR A 248 -7.60 24.42 -6.57
N GLU A 249 -8.61 24.99 -7.20
CA GLU A 249 -9.74 24.25 -7.77
C GLU A 249 -9.30 23.23 -8.84
N ASN A 250 -8.08 23.36 -9.37
CA ASN A 250 -7.51 22.45 -10.36
C ASN A 250 -6.81 21.22 -9.75
N PHE A 251 -6.83 21.02 -8.44
CA PHE A 251 -6.10 19.97 -7.74
C PHE A 251 -6.32 18.56 -8.30
N ALA A 252 -7.56 18.24 -8.69
CA ALA A 252 -7.89 16.92 -9.26
C ALA A 252 -7.27 16.72 -10.66
N ALA A 253 -7.29 17.76 -11.49
CA ALA A 253 -6.66 17.72 -12.82
C ALA A 253 -5.12 17.61 -12.70
N ALA A 254 -4.53 18.31 -11.73
CA ALA A 254 -3.11 18.20 -11.43
C ALA A 254 -2.73 16.80 -10.90
N ALA A 255 -3.53 16.23 -10.02
CA ALA A 255 -3.35 14.85 -9.54
C ALA A 255 -3.45 13.83 -10.68
N ARG A 256 -4.39 14.02 -11.62
CA ARG A 256 -4.50 13.20 -12.83
C ARG A 256 -3.22 13.25 -13.66
N ALA A 257 -2.70 14.44 -13.90
CA ALA A 257 -1.46 14.61 -14.68
C ALA A 257 -0.26 13.94 -13.99
N ALA A 258 -0.12 14.11 -12.67
CA ALA A 258 0.94 13.47 -11.89
C ALA A 258 0.83 11.94 -11.87
N ALA A 259 -0.36 11.40 -11.70
CA ALA A 259 -0.59 9.96 -11.73
C ALA A 259 -0.28 9.36 -13.12
N LYS A 260 -0.66 10.07 -14.19
CA LYS A 260 -0.37 9.67 -15.57
C LYS A 260 1.13 9.64 -15.85
N GLU A 261 1.88 10.65 -15.40
CA GLU A 261 3.33 10.68 -15.56
C GLU A 261 4.01 9.47 -14.90
N VAL A 262 3.62 9.13 -13.69
CA VAL A 262 4.14 7.94 -13.00
C VAL A 262 3.73 6.66 -13.74
N GLN A 263 2.49 6.56 -14.20
CA GLN A 263 2.00 5.43 -14.98
C GLN A 263 2.81 5.26 -16.28
N GLU A 264 3.13 6.32 -17.00
CA GLU A 264 3.94 6.27 -18.23
C GLU A 264 5.35 5.73 -17.95
N GLN A 265 5.98 6.16 -16.83
CA GLN A 265 7.26 5.60 -16.37
C GLN A 265 7.15 4.11 -16.04
N MET A 266 6.07 3.70 -15.36
CA MET A 266 5.82 2.29 -15.05
C MET A 266 5.56 1.45 -16.30
N ALA A 267 4.88 1.99 -17.29
CA ALA A 267 4.63 1.32 -18.57
C ALA A 267 5.94 0.99 -19.31
N GLU A 268 6.95 1.86 -19.25
CA GLU A 268 8.28 1.57 -19.80
C GLU A 268 8.96 0.41 -19.07
N GLN A 269 8.89 0.38 -17.74
CA GLN A 269 9.47 -0.70 -16.95
C GLN A 269 8.80 -2.05 -17.20
N LEU A 270 7.49 -2.05 -17.41
CA LEU A 270 6.71 -3.27 -17.69
C LEU A 270 7.04 -3.93 -19.02
N LYS A 271 7.62 -3.20 -19.99
CA LYS A 271 8.06 -3.79 -21.28
C LYS A 271 9.07 -4.91 -21.12
N ALA A 272 9.77 -4.97 -19.98
CA ALA A 272 10.74 -6.02 -19.71
C ALA A 272 10.09 -7.38 -19.37
N ILE A 273 8.79 -7.40 -19.03
CA ILE A 273 8.07 -8.60 -18.56
C ILE A 273 6.74 -8.86 -19.30
N LEU A 274 6.26 -7.92 -20.09
CA LEU A 274 5.07 -8.03 -20.94
C LEU A 274 5.45 -8.15 -22.42
#